data_bcf2ae648e564d296cfbecb88232a051
#
_entry.id   bcf2ae648e564d296cfbecb88232a051
#
_cell.length_a   1.000
_cell.length_b   1.000
_cell.length_c   1.000
_cell.angle_alpha   90.00
_cell.angle_beta   90.00
_cell.angle_gamma   90.00
#
_symmetry.space_group_name_H-M   'P 1'
#
loop_
_entity.id
_entity.type
_entity.pdbx_description
1 polymer ?
#
loop_
_entity_poly.entity_id
_entity_poly.type
_entity_poly.pdbx_seq_one_letter_code
_entity_poly.pdbx_strand_id
1 'polypeptide(L)'
;MLAGAGQAQAQKKCDDGWKEKMMSERVAFLTLEMNLTPEEAQVFWPVYNQINGEKDEAIHNVFKAYRALEEAIKTEKSEKEISRLLDAYLSAKVAQSEFEKKADEQFRKVLPVSKVAKLYLGEEKFRRQHIRKLHEKR
;
A
#
# COMPACT_ATOMS: atom_id res chain seq x y z
N MET A 1 -27.91 -0.89 -25.26
CA MET A 1 -27.31 -1.35 -23.99
C MET A 1 -25.80 -1.62 -24.09
N LEU A 2 -25.03 -0.70 -24.65
CA LEU A 2 -23.57 -0.86 -24.79
C LEU A 2 -22.78 0.28 -24.11
N ALA A 3 -23.42 1.07 -23.26
CA ALA A 3 -22.79 2.26 -22.67
C ALA A 3 -21.99 1.98 -21.37
N GLY A 4 -22.08 0.78 -20.79
CA GLY A 4 -21.46 0.48 -19.50
C GLY A 4 -20.00 0.02 -19.56
N ALA A 5 -19.59 -0.61 -20.65
CA ALA A 5 -18.26 -1.20 -20.75
C ALA A 5 -17.16 -0.16 -21.04
N GLY A 6 -17.50 0.89 -21.77
CA GLY A 6 -16.55 1.95 -22.12
C GLY A 6 -16.14 2.83 -20.95
N GLN A 7 -17.05 3.09 -20.03
CA GLN A 7 -16.76 3.92 -18.84
C GLN A 7 -15.88 3.19 -17.82
N ALA A 8 -16.08 1.88 -17.61
CA ALA A 8 -15.28 1.09 -16.71
C ALA A 8 -13.84 0.96 -17.20
N GLN A 9 -13.63 0.82 -18.52
CA GLN A 9 -12.28 0.75 -19.10
C GLN A 9 -11.56 2.09 -19.05
N ALA A 10 -12.26 3.21 -19.28
CA ALA A 10 -11.70 4.55 -19.19
C ALA A 10 -11.28 4.87 -17.75
N GLN A 11 -12.11 4.50 -16.76
CA GLN A 11 -11.80 4.67 -15.33
C GLN A 11 -10.57 3.86 -14.94
N LYS A 12 -10.46 2.61 -15.41
CA LYS A 12 -9.31 1.75 -15.13
C LYS A 12 -8.02 2.34 -15.71
N LYS A 13 -8.06 2.88 -16.93
CA LYS A 13 -6.90 3.54 -17.55
C LYS A 13 -6.48 4.79 -16.80
N CYS A 14 -7.42 5.59 -16.29
CA CYS A 14 -7.13 6.74 -15.46
C CYS A 14 -6.49 6.34 -14.13
N ASP A 15 -7.00 5.29 -13.48
CA ASP A 15 -6.48 4.76 -12.23
C ASP A 15 -5.08 4.20 -12.41
N ASP A 16 -4.82 3.46 -13.49
CA ASP A 16 -3.51 2.90 -13.81
C ASP A 16 -2.49 4.00 -14.12
N GLY A 17 -2.89 5.03 -14.88
CA GLY A 17 -2.05 6.18 -15.18
C GLY A 17 -1.67 6.98 -13.94
N TRP A 18 -2.62 7.16 -13.02
CA TRP A 18 -2.39 7.83 -11.75
C TRP A 18 -1.42 7.04 -10.87
N LYS A 19 -1.60 5.71 -10.79
CA LYS A 19 -0.72 4.82 -10.02
C LYS A 19 0.70 4.84 -10.57
N GLU A 20 0.87 4.80 -11.88
CA GLU A 20 2.17 4.89 -12.53
C GLU A 20 2.88 6.20 -12.22
N LYS A 21 2.14 7.32 -12.29
CA LYS A 21 2.66 8.64 -11.95
C LYS A 21 3.12 8.70 -10.50
N MET A 22 2.30 8.21 -9.57
CA MET A 22 2.62 8.15 -8.14
C MET A 22 3.85 7.30 -7.87
N MET A 23 3.95 6.15 -8.55
CA MET A 23 5.11 5.27 -8.41
C MET A 23 6.37 5.95 -8.93
N SER A 24 6.31 6.62 -10.07
CA SER A 24 7.45 7.35 -10.63
C SER A 24 7.92 8.47 -9.70
N GLU A 25 7.00 9.23 -9.13
CA GLU A 25 7.32 10.29 -8.17
C GLU A 25 7.95 9.72 -6.90
N ARG A 26 7.42 8.59 -6.42
CA ARG A 26 7.95 7.91 -5.23
C ARG A 26 9.36 7.39 -5.46
N VAL A 27 9.60 6.75 -6.60
CA VAL A 27 10.93 6.23 -6.95
C VAL A 27 11.95 7.37 -7.00
N ALA A 28 11.60 8.47 -7.66
CA ALA A 28 12.49 9.63 -7.76
C ALA A 28 12.78 10.22 -6.38
N PHE A 29 11.75 10.38 -5.56
CA PHE A 29 11.88 10.93 -4.20
C PHE A 29 12.75 10.03 -3.31
N LEU A 30 12.44 8.73 -3.25
CA LEU A 30 13.17 7.78 -2.39
C LEU A 30 14.61 7.59 -2.84
N THR A 31 14.88 7.61 -4.14
CA THR A 31 16.25 7.51 -4.66
C THR A 31 17.13 8.60 -4.09
N LEU A 32 16.61 9.83 -4.04
CA LEU A 32 17.32 10.97 -3.46
C LEU A 32 17.42 10.88 -1.93
N GLU A 33 16.31 10.59 -1.26
CA GLU A 33 16.28 10.50 0.21
C GLU A 33 17.21 9.41 0.75
N MET A 34 17.27 8.28 0.07
CA MET A 34 18.10 7.15 0.47
C MET A 34 19.55 7.27 -0.02
N ASN A 35 19.81 8.21 -0.93
CA ASN A 35 21.11 8.37 -1.58
C ASN A 35 21.60 7.03 -2.15
N LEU A 36 20.74 6.36 -2.93
CA LEU A 36 21.06 5.07 -3.53
C LEU A 36 22.13 5.23 -4.60
N THR A 37 23.14 4.36 -4.57
CA THR A 37 24.07 4.23 -5.69
C THR A 37 23.37 3.48 -6.83
N PRO A 38 23.86 3.58 -8.11
CA PRO A 38 23.28 2.79 -9.21
C PRO A 38 23.27 1.29 -8.93
N GLU A 39 24.31 0.77 -8.30
CA GLU A 39 24.42 -0.65 -7.97
C GLU A 39 23.39 -1.05 -6.93
N GLU A 40 23.20 -0.23 -5.90
CA GLU A 40 22.18 -0.45 -4.88
C GLU A 40 20.76 -0.39 -5.46
N ALA A 41 20.51 0.57 -6.34
CA ALA A 41 19.23 0.73 -6.99
C ALA A 41 18.84 -0.49 -7.82
N GLN A 42 19.80 -1.09 -8.53
CA GLN A 42 19.55 -2.29 -9.33
C GLN A 42 19.06 -3.48 -8.51
N VAL A 43 19.55 -3.61 -7.28
CA VAL A 43 19.17 -4.71 -6.39
C VAL A 43 17.92 -4.37 -5.59
N PHE A 44 17.78 -3.11 -5.19
CA PHE A 44 16.72 -2.66 -4.29
C PHE A 44 15.35 -2.59 -4.99
N TRP A 45 15.25 -1.97 -6.17
CA TRP A 45 13.95 -1.71 -6.78
C TRP A 45 13.14 -2.97 -7.13
N PRO A 46 13.75 -4.06 -7.64
CA PRO A 46 12.98 -5.29 -7.84
C PRO A 46 12.38 -5.84 -6.55
N VAL A 47 13.13 -5.81 -5.45
CA VAL A 47 12.66 -6.26 -4.13
C VAL A 47 11.54 -5.34 -3.63
N TYR A 48 11.73 -4.03 -3.76
CA TYR A 48 10.75 -3.03 -3.35
C TYR A 48 9.41 -3.22 -4.11
N ASN A 49 9.48 -3.41 -5.41
CA ASN A 49 8.28 -3.58 -6.24
C ASN A 49 7.50 -4.84 -5.87
N GLN A 50 8.21 -5.94 -5.61
CA GLN A 50 7.59 -7.20 -5.18
C GLN A 50 6.90 -7.02 -3.82
N ILE A 51 7.61 -6.40 -2.88
CA ILE A 51 7.07 -6.15 -1.53
C ILE A 51 5.86 -5.23 -1.58
N ASN A 52 5.90 -4.19 -2.42
CA ASN A 52 4.76 -3.28 -2.57
C ASN A 52 3.52 -3.99 -3.11
N GLY A 53 3.69 -4.92 -4.04
CA GLY A 53 2.57 -5.71 -4.54
C GLY A 53 1.93 -6.56 -3.44
N GLU A 54 2.75 -7.22 -2.63
CA GLU A 54 2.28 -8.03 -1.50
C GLU A 54 1.67 -7.16 -0.39
N LYS A 55 2.23 -5.97 -0.17
CA LYS A 55 1.70 -5.00 0.80
C LYS A 55 0.31 -4.51 0.37
N ASP A 56 0.13 -4.19 -0.90
CA ASP A 56 -1.17 -3.76 -1.42
C ASP A 56 -2.22 -4.86 -1.23
N GLU A 57 -1.85 -6.11 -1.42
CA GLU A 57 -2.74 -7.25 -1.19
C GLU A 57 -3.13 -7.35 0.30
N ALA A 58 -2.18 -7.21 1.22
CA ALA A 58 -2.44 -7.23 2.65
C ALA A 58 -3.38 -6.10 3.08
N ILE A 59 -3.17 -4.89 2.53
CA ILE A 59 -4.03 -3.73 2.76
C ILE A 59 -5.44 -4.00 2.22
N HIS A 60 -5.52 -4.57 1.01
CA HIS A 60 -6.80 -4.92 0.39
C HIS A 60 -7.59 -5.91 1.25
N ASN A 61 -6.92 -6.91 1.82
CA ASN A 61 -7.55 -7.89 2.70
C ASN A 61 -8.14 -7.22 3.96
N VAL A 62 -7.46 -6.23 4.53
CA VAL A 62 -7.99 -5.47 5.67
C VAL A 62 -9.25 -4.71 5.27
N PHE A 63 -9.24 -4.03 4.13
CA PHE A 63 -10.41 -3.30 3.62
C PHE A 63 -11.59 -4.23 3.35
N LYS A 64 -11.34 -5.38 2.77
CA LYS A 64 -12.36 -6.38 2.47
C LYS A 64 -13.03 -6.88 3.77
N ALA A 65 -12.22 -7.18 4.79
CA ALA A 65 -12.72 -7.59 6.09
C ALA A 65 -13.50 -6.47 6.79
N TYR A 66 -13.03 -5.24 6.67
CA TYR A 66 -13.73 -4.06 7.21
C TYR A 66 -15.12 -3.91 6.58
N ARG A 67 -15.22 -3.98 5.26
CA ARG A 67 -16.50 -3.85 4.55
C ARG A 67 -17.48 -4.94 4.92
N ALA A 68 -16.99 -6.17 5.08
CA ALA A 68 -17.84 -7.30 5.49
C ALA A 68 -18.41 -7.07 6.90
N LEU A 69 -17.58 -6.58 7.82
CA LEU A 69 -18.00 -6.24 9.18
C LEU A 69 -19.01 -5.09 9.18
N GLU A 70 -18.74 -4.04 8.42
CA GLU A 70 -19.63 -2.89 8.29
C GLU A 70 -21.00 -3.30 7.76
N GLU A 71 -21.02 -4.13 6.72
CA GLU A 71 -22.28 -4.63 6.13
C GLU A 71 -23.06 -5.50 7.11
N ALA A 72 -22.37 -6.32 7.91
CA ALA A 72 -23.02 -7.15 8.92
C ALA A 72 -23.71 -6.30 10.01
N ILE A 73 -23.11 -5.19 10.40
CA ILE A 73 -23.71 -4.24 11.34
C ILE A 73 -24.95 -3.59 10.71
N LYS A 74 -24.83 -3.10 9.46
CA LYS A 74 -25.94 -2.44 8.76
C LYS A 74 -27.14 -3.35 8.55
N THR A 75 -26.89 -4.63 8.27
CA THR A 75 -27.95 -5.61 8.02
C THR A 75 -28.38 -6.39 9.27
N GLU A 76 -27.92 -5.95 10.43
CA GLU A 76 -28.31 -6.51 11.74
C GLU A 76 -28.13 -8.04 11.83
N LYS A 77 -26.94 -8.52 11.40
CA LYS A 77 -26.58 -9.94 11.49
C LYS A 77 -26.48 -10.37 12.96
N SER A 78 -26.50 -11.67 13.21
CA SER A 78 -26.41 -12.22 14.55
C SER A 78 -25.09 -11.84 15.23
N GLU A 79 -25.11 -11.83 16.58
CA GLU A 79 -23.90 -11.58 17.37
C GLU A 79 -22.79 -12.58 17.03
N LYS A 80 -23.14 -13.84 16.74
CA LYS A 80 -22.19 -14.88 16.34
C LYS A 80 -21.51 -14.51 15.01
N GLU A 81 -22.28 -14.06 14.02
CA GLU A 81 -21.73 -13.68 12.72
C GLU A 81 -20.88 -12.41 12.82
N ILE A 82 -21.32 -11.42 13.59
CA ILE A 82 -20.56 -10.20 13.85
C ILE A 82 -19.23 -10.52 14.53
N SER A 83 -19.24 -11.43 15.53
CA SER A 83 -18.03 -11.85 16.23
C SER A 83 -17.04 -12.50 15.27
N ARG A 84 -17.52 -13.37 14.37
CA ARG A 84 -16.68 -14.03 13.36
C ARG A 84 -16.02 -12.99 12.43
N LEU A 85 -16.78 -12.00 11.97
CA LEU A 85 -16.29 -10.98 11.07
C LEU A 85 -15.35 -9.98 11.76
N LEU A 86 -15.59 -9.70 13.03
CA LEU A 86 -14.69 -8.88 13.85
C LEU A 86 -13.34 -9.59 14.00
N ASP A 87 -13.36 -10.88 14.32
CA ASP A 87 -12.13 -11.68 14.43
C ASP A 87 -11.36 -11.71 13.11
N ALA A 88 -12.07 -11.83 11.99
CA ALA A 88 -11.45 -11.82 10.66
C ALA A 88 -10.78 -10.47 10.37
N TYR A 89 -11.43 -9.37 10.72
CA TYR A 89 -10.88 -8.02 10.56
C TYR A 89 -9.60 -7.84 11.39
N LEU A 90 -9.64 -8.21 12.65
CA LEU A 90 -8.48 -8.09 13.54
C LEU A 90 -7.33 -8.99 13.10
N SER A 91 -7.63 -10.20 12.63
CA SER A 91 -6.62 -11.12 12.09
C SER A 91 -5.95 -10.55 10.83
N ALA A 92 -6.72 -9.91 9.95
CA ALA A 92 -6.17 -9.27 8.75
C ALA A 92 -5.22 -8.13 9.12
N LYS A 93 -5.52 -7.34 10.16
CA LYS A 93 -4.65 -6.28 10.65
C LYS A 93 -3.34 -6.83 11.23
N VAL A 94 -3.41 -7.94 11.96
CA VAL A 94 -2.22 -8.61 12.50
C VAL A 94 -1.35 -9.13 11.35
N ALA A 95 -1.95 -9.76 10.34
CA ALA A 95 -1.23 -10.26 9.17
C ALA A 95 -0.51 -9.12 8.43
N GLN A 96 -1.15 -7.95 8.29
CA GLN A 96 -0.52 -6.77 7.71
C GLN A 96 0.70 -6.33 8.52
N SER A 97 0.59 -6.31 9.85
CA SER A 97 1.70 -5.93 10.74
C SER A 97 2.87 -6.92 10.65
N GLU A 98 2.58 -8.21 10.61
CA GLU A 98 3.60 -9.25 10.46
C GLU A 98 4.32 -9.13 9.11
N PHE A 99 3.59 -8.77 8.07
CA PHE A 99 4.14 -8.54 6.74
C PHE A 99 5.18 -7.41 6.77
N GLU A 100 4.94 -6.33 7.52
CA GLU A 100 5.90 -5.22 7.66
C GLU A 100 7.24 -5.70 8.22
N LYS A 101 7.24 -6.62 9.17
CA LYS A 101 8.47 -7.20 9.72
C LYS A 101 9.23 -8.04 8.69
N LYS A 102 8.51 -8.83 7.89
CA LYS A 102 9.12 -9.62 6.82
C LYS A 102 9.71 -8.73 5.73
N ALA A 103 9.04 -7.63 5.41
CA ALA A 103 9.51 -6.65 4.46
C ALA A 103 10.85 -6.06 4.90
N ASP A 104 10.97 -5.64 6.16
CA ASP A 104 12.20 -5.11 6.72
C ASP A 104 13.36 -6.13 6.59
N GLU A 105 13.11 -7.39 6.90
CA GLU A 105 14.11 -8.45 6.76
C GLU A 105 14.63 -8.55 5.32
N GLN A 106 13.75 -8.44 4.34
CA GLN A 106 14.13 -8.49 2.93
C GLN A 106 14.98 -7.28 2.51
N PHE A 107 14.62 -6.08 2.97
CA PHE A 107 15.38 -4.86 2.68
C PHE A 107 16.79 -4.90 3.29
N ARG A 108 16.92 -5.44 4.49
CA ARG A 108 18.23 -5.55 5.16
C ARG A 108 19.18 -6.52 4.45
N LYS A 109 18.66 -7.42 3.63
CA LYS A 109 19.48 -8.33 2.82
C LYS A 109 20.14 -7.63 1.64
N VAL A 110 19.57 -6.52 1.16
CA VAL A 110 20.02 -5.85 -0.06
C VAL A 110 20.61 -4.46 0.19
N LEU A 111 20.40 -3.88 1.37
CA LEU A 111 20.88 -2.52 1.70
C LEU A 111 21.46 -2.47 3.12
N PRO A 112 22.43 -1.56 3.36
CA PRO A 112 22.84 -1.24 4.72
C PRO A 112 21.66 -0.73 5.55
N VAL A 113 21.67 -1.00 6.85
CA VAL A 113 20.58 -0.64 7.75
C VAL A 113 20.27 0.87 7.77
N SER A 114 21.31 1.70 7.59
CA SER A 114 21.12 3.16 7.53
C SER A 114 20.25 3.57 6.34
N LYS A 115 20.41 2.91 5.20
CA LYS A 115 19.59 3.18 4.00
C LYS A 115 18.18 2.61 4.13
N VAL A 116 18.04 1.47 4.79
CA VAL A 116 16.72 0.91 5.13
C VAL A 116 15.97 1.89 6.05
N ALA A 117 16.65 2.46 7.06
CA ALA A 117 16.04 3.47 7.92
C ALA A 117 15.59 4.69 7.10
N LYS A 118 16.41 5.15 6.16
CA LYS A 118 16.06 6.26 5.26
C LYS A 118 14.86 5.92 4.36
N LEU A 119 14.68 4.65 3.99
CA LEU A 119 13.49 4.20 3.24
C LEU A 119 12.22 4.48 4.06
N TYR A 120 12.18 4.04 5.31
CA TYR A 120 11.00 4.23 6.16
C TYR A 120 10.73 5.71 6.45
N LEU A 121 11.77 6.47 6.74
CA LEU A 121 11.64 7.91 6.94
C LEU A 121 11.19 8.62 5.65
N GLY A 122 11.74 8.22 4.51
CA GLY A 122 11.39 8.77 3.20
C GLY A 122 9.94 8.47 2.81
N GLU A 123 9.47 7.24 3.05
CA GLU A 123 8.07 6.85 2.82
C GLU A 123 7.11 7.75 3.61
N GLU A 124 7.42 8.01 4.87
CA GLU A 124 6.59 8.87 5.72
C GLU A 124 6.61 10.33 5.25
N LYS A 125 7.78 10.85 4.87
CA LYS A 125 7.89 12.19 4.30
C LYS A 125 7.08 12.33 3.02
N PHE A 126 7.16 11.33 2.14
CA PHE A 126 6.42 11.32 0.86
C PHE A 126 4.91 11.34 1.13
N ARG A 127 4.44 10.50 2.06
CA ARG A 127 3.03 10.44 2.44
C ARG A 127 2.54 11.81 2.96
N ARG A 128 3.31 12.45 3.84
CA ARG A 128 2.97 13.75 4.41
C ARG A 128 2.89 14.84 3.35
N GLN A 129 3.84 14.85 2.41
CA GLN A 129 3.84 15.82 1.32
C GLN A 129 2.61 15.67 0.43
N HIS A 130 2.18 14.44 0.15
CA HIS A 130 1.00 14.18 -0.66
C HIS A 130 -0.29 14.60 0.06
N ILE A 131 -0.40 14.35 1.35
CA ILE A 131 -1.54 14.80 2.16
C ILE A 131 -1.60 16.34 2.17
N ARG A 132 -0.46 17.01 2.33
CA ARG A 132 -0.38 18.48 2.30
C ARG A 132 -0.87 19.04 0.96
N LYS A 133 -0.42 18.47 -0.15
CA LYS A 133 -0.85 18.88 -1.49
C LYS A 133 -2.36 18.74 -1.69
N LEU A 134 -2.97 17.69 -1.16
CA LEU A 134 -4.41 17.47 -1.21
C LEU A 134 -5.17 18.55 -0.43
N HIS A 135 -4.63 18.99 0.72
CA HIS A 135 -5.23 20.06 1.53
C HIS A 135 -5.10 21.43 0.86
N GLU A 136 -4.00 21.69 0.18
CA GLU A 136 -3.75 22.96 -0.54
C GLU A 136 -4.67 23.13 -1.76
N LYS A 137 -5.17 22.04 -2.34
CA LYS A 137 -6.10 22.08 -3.48
C LYS A 137 -7.56 22.27 -3.08
N ARG A 138 -7.87 22.33 -1.80
CA ARG A 138 -9.18 22.64 -1.26
C ARG A 138 -9.24 24.09 -0.83
#